data_a5d14222be652d69879371cd6cf2068e
#
_entry.id   a5d14222be652d69879371cd6cf2068e
#
_cell.length_a   1.000
_cell.length_b   1.000
_cell.length_c   1.000
_cell.angle_alpha   90.00
_cell.angle_beta   90.00
_cell.angle_gamma   90.00
#
_symmetry.space_group_name_H-M   'P 1'
#
loop_
_entity.id
_entity.type
_entity.pdbx_description
1 polymer ?
#
loop_
_entity_poly.entity_id
_entity_poly.type
_entity_poly.pdbx_seq_one_letter_code
_entity_poly.pdbx_strand_id
1 'polypeptide(L)'
;LDELLEVAATKSRMGAASSMAESEYFLINFARLESRWRSARSWVLEVCQEAESECASSGEFVSVPTANTLRQACVHVNRESVEIAREAYTLAGTSALRDGALQRCFRDLQAGGQHYFASDAPSVEWGRTLLEAQIADQASHS
;
A
#
# COMPACT_ATOMS: atom_id res chain seq x y z
N LEU A 1 4.92 -0.79 -10.69
CA LEU A 1 4.56 0.40 -11.47
C LEU A 1 5.50 0.61 -12.67
N ASP A 2 6.76 0.21 -12.58
CA ASP A 2 7.75 0.35 -13.66
C ASP A 2 7.30 -0.30 -14.97
N GLU A 3 6.82 -1.54 -14.90
CA GLU A 3 6.24 -2.26 -16.05
C GLU A 3 5.06 -1.50 -16.70
N LEU A 4 4.25 -0.80 -15.90
CA LEU A 4 3.15 0.01 -16.42
C LEU A 4 3.66 1.22 -17.21
N LEU A 5 4.78 1.83 -16.79
CA LEU A 5 5.45 2.90 -17.55
C LEU A 5 6.02 2.38 -18.87
N GLU A 6 6.64 1.19 -18.87
CA GLU A 6 7.16 0.56 -20.09
C GLU A 6 6.04 0.27 -21.08
N VAL A 7 4.91 -0.25 -20.61
CA VAL A 7 3.71 -0.46 -21.43
C VAL A 7 3.20 0.86 -21.99
N ALA A 8 3.15 1.92 -21.18
CA ALA A 8 2.66 3.23 -21.61
C ALA A 8 3.56 3.88 -22.67
N ALA A 9 4.87 3.72 -22.54
CA ALA A 9 5.86 4.26 -23.48
C ALA A 9 5.80 3.58 -24.86
N THR A 10 5.43 2.29 -24.90
CA THR A 10 5.46 1.48 -26.13
C THR A 10 4.08 1.33 -26.79
N LYS A 11 2.99 1.64 -26.09
CA LYS A 11 1.62 1.38 -26.53
C LYS A 11 0.91 2.65 -27.01
N SER A 12 0.38 2.62 -28.23
CA SER A 12 -0.67 3.53 -28.66
C SER A 12 -2.04 2.86 -28.50
N ARG A 13 -3.07 3.61 -28.09
CA ARG A 13 -4.46 3.11 -28.13
C ARG A 13 -4.93 3.02 -29.57
N MET A 14 -5.59 1.93 -29.92
CA MET A 14 -6.17 1.75 -31.24
C MET A 14 -7.13 2.91 -31.55
N GLY A 15 -6.86 3.68 -32.62
CA GLY A 15 -7.64 4.87 -32.99
C GLY A 15 -7.24 6.19 -32.30
N ALA A 16 -6.21 6.21 -31.43
CA ALA A 16 -5.70 7.43 -30.82
C ALA A 16 -4.52 7.98 -31.64
N ALA A 17 -4.47 9.31 -31.79
CA ALA A 17 -3.37 10.01 -32.45
C ALA A 17 -2.11 10.15 -31.59
N SER A 18 -2.20 9.81 -30.28
CA SER A 18 -1.12 9.95 -29.30
C SER A 18 -0.84 8.65 -28.56
N SER A 19 0.36 8.52 -28.01
CA SER A 19 0.76 7.40 -27.16
C SER A 19 -0.06 7.37 -25.85
N MET A 20 -0.10 6.21 -25.20
CA MET A 20 -0.73 6.11 -23.88
C MET A 20 -0.03 7.02 -22.84
N ALA A 21 1.28 7.21 -22.96
CA ALA A 21 2.08 8.07 -22.09
C ALA A 21 1.73 9.57 -22.21
N GLU A 22 1.13 10.00 -23.33
CA GLU A 22 0.70 11.40 -23.54
C GLU A 22 -0.75 11.64 -23.10
N SER A 23 -1.47 10.60 -22.69
CA SER A 23 -2.86 10.70 -22.25
C SER A 23 -2.94 11.31 -20.86
N GLU A 24 -3.64 12.46 -20.70
CA GLU A 24 -3.91 13.06 -19.38
C GLU A 24 -4.57 12.06 -18.43
N TYR A 25 -5.49 11.24 -18.93
CA TYR A 25 -6.12 10.20 -18.13
C TYR A 25 -5.10 9.22 -17.57
N PHE A 26 -4.13 8.78 -18.37
CA PHE A 26 -3.06 7.90 -17.89
C PHE A 26 -2.19 8.61 -16.87
N LEU A 27 -1.72 9.81 -17.16
CA LEU A 27 -0.81 10.58 -16.30
C LEU A 27 -1.42 10.86 -14.93
N ILE A 28 -2.70 11.28 -14.87
CA ILE A 28 -3.41 11.52 -13.62
C ILE A 28 -3.53 10.24 -12.79
N ASN A 29 -3.95 9.14 -13.40
CA ASN A 29 -4.12 7.88 -12.68
C ASN A 29 -2.78 7.29 -12.24
N PHE A 30 -1.76 7.33 -13.08
CA PHE A 30 -0.42 6.89 -12.72
C PHE A 30 0.13 7.69 -11.53
N ALA A 31 0.03 9.02 -11.54
CA ALA A 31 0.46 9.87 -10.44
C ALA A 31 -0.27 9.54 -9.12
N ARG A 32 -1.56 9.20 -9.18
CA ARG A 32 -2.33 8.75 -8.00
C ARG A 32 -1.81 7.41 -7.47
N LEU A 33 -1.56 6.44 -8.34
CA LEU A 33 -1.02 5.12 -7.95
C LEU A 33 0.36 5.27 -7.28
N GLU A 34 1.22 6.08 -7.86
CA GLU A 34 2.57 6.36 -7.34
C GLU A 34 2.52 7.05 -5.98
N SER A 35 1.62 8.02 -5.80
CA SER A 35 1.44 8.72 -4.52
C SER A 35 0.95 7.77 -3.42
N ARG A 36 -0.02 6.90 -3.71
CA ARG A 36 -0.53 5.90 -2.78
C ARG A 36 0.56 4.89 -2.39
N TRP A 37 1.30 4.40 -3.37
CA TRP A 37 2.44 3.51 -3.14
C TRP A 37 3.47 4.13 -2.20
N ARG A 38 3.89 5.38 -2.48
CA ARG A 38 4.87 6.09 -1.65
C ARG A 38 4.37 6.29 -0.22
N SER A 39 3.11 6.70 -0.05
CA SER A 39 2.51 6.92 1.26
C SER A 39 2.46 5.64 2.09
N ALA A 40 1.96 4.55 1.51
CA ALA A 40 1.87 3.27 2.19
C ALA A 40 3.25 2.72 2.57
N ARG A 41 4.22 2.81 1.64
CA ARG A 41 5.60 2.40 1.89
C ARG A 41 6.28 3.23 2.98
N SER A 42 6.10 4.54 2.97
CA SER A 42 6.72 5.44 3.96
C SER A 42 6.22 5.12 5.35
N TRP A 43 4.91 4.94 5.52
CA TRP A 43 4.35 4.65 6.83
C TRP A 43 4.84 3.32 7.41
N VAL A 44 4.85 2.24 6.64
CA VAL A 44 5.36 0.95 7.15
C VAL A 44 6.84 1.02 7.53
N LEU A 45 7.66 1.74 6.76
CA LEU A 45 9.07 1.91 7.09
C LEU A 45 9.29 2.75 8.35
N GLU A 46 8.52 3.84 8.52
CA GLU A 46 8.52 4.67 9.72
C GLU A 46 8.22 3.84 10.97
N VAL A 47 7.12 3.09 10.96
CA VAL A 47 6.73 2.25 12.09
C VAL A 47 7.72 1.11 12.36
N CYS A 48 8.33 0.55 11.33
CA CYS A 48 9.43 -0.41 11.51
C CYS A 48 10.62 0.21 12.23
N GLN A 49 11.03 1.43 11.85
CA GLN A 49 12.13 2.15 12.49
C GLN A 49 11.82 2.51 13.95
N GLU A 50 10.57 2.90 14.25
CA GLU A 50 10.11 3.13 15.62
C GLU A 50 10.20 1.85 16.46
N ALA A 51 9.73 0.73 15.94
CA ALA A 51 9.79 -0.57 16.59
C ALA A 51 11.24 -1.02 16.86
N GLU A 52 12.13 -0.87 15.87
CA GLU A 52 13.56 -1.16 16.03
C GLU A 52 14.21 -0.27 17.10
N SER A 53 13.88 1.01 17.11
CA SER A 53 14.40 1.97 18.08
C SER A 53 13.92 1.67 19.51
N GLU A 54 12.65 1.29 19.67
CA GLU A 54 12.08 0.87 20.95
C GLU A 54 12.79 -0.37 21.49
N CYS A 55 12.96 -1.41 20.68
CA CYS A 55 13.70 -2.61 21.05
C CYS A 55 15.16 -2.32 21.43
N ALA A 56 15.83 -1.48 20.64
CA ALA A 56 17.23 -1.14 20.89
C ALA A 56 17.43 -0.36 22.19
N SER A 57 16.47 0.50 22.57
CA SER A 57 16.55 1.31 23.79
C SER A 57 16.14 0.56 25.05
N SER A 58 15.15 -0.32 24.97
CA SER A 58 14.62 -1.07 26.12
C SER A 58 15.36 -2.38 26.38
N GLY A 59 15.94 -3.00 25.35
CA GLY A 59 16.47 -4.36 25.38
C GLY A 59 15.37 -5.44 25.45
N GLU A 60 14.11 -5.05 25.27
CA GLU A 60 12.93 -5.91 25.35
C GLU A 60 12.19 -5.98 24.01
N PHE A 61 11.11 -6.75 23.96
CA PHE A 61 10.19 -6.74 22.81
C PHE A 61 9.43 -5.43 22.75
N VAL A 62 8.95 -5.09 21.55
CA VAL A 62 8.11 -3.91 21.33
C VAL A 62 6.87 -3.91 22.24
N SER A 63 6.46 -2.74 22.68
CA SER A 63 5.22 -2.55 23.43
C SER A 63 3.99 -2.96 22.62
N VAL A 64 2.89 -3.25 23.31
CA VAL A 64 1.62 -3.61 22.66
C VAL A 64 1.12 -2.51 21.73
N PRO A 65 1.15 -1.21 22.09
CA PRO A 65 0.77 -0.13 21.17
C PRO A 65 1.61 -0.12 19.88
N THR A 66 2.93 -0.20 20.00
CA THR A 66 3.83 -0.24 18.82
C THR A 66 3.58 -1.47 17.96
N ALA A 67 3.39 -2.63 18.56
CA ALA A 67 3.05 -3.86 17.85
C ALA A 67 1.71 -3.76 17.09
N ASN A 68 0.70 -3.12 17.67
CA ASN A 68 -0.59 -2.90 17.02
C ASN A 68 -0.47 -1.91 15.85
N THR A 69 0.31 -0.83 16.01
CA THR A 69 0.59 0.11 14.94
C THR A 69 1.33 -0.56 13.78
N LEU A 70 2.35 -1.38 14.06
CA LEU A 70 3.09 -2.13 13.05
C LEU A 70 2.20 -3.10 12.27
N ARG A 71 1.33 -3.85 12.97
CA ARG A 71 0.36 -4.74 12.32
C ARG A 71 -0.59 -3.97 11.41
N GLN A 72 -1.08 -2.82 11.87
CA GLN A 72 -1.96 -1.97 11.06
C GLN A 72 -1.25 -1.40 9.84
N ALA A 73 -0.01 -0.97 9.95
CA ALA A 73 0.79 -0.52 8.81
C ALA A 73 0.98 -1.64 7.77
N CYS A 74 1.20 -2.88 8.23
CA CYS A 74 1.27 -4.05 7.35
C CYS A 74 -0.07 -4.35 6.65
N VAL A 75 -1.21 -4.23 7.35
CA VAL A 75 -2.54 -4.38 6.75
C VAL A 75 -2.75 -3.30 5.69
N HIS A 76 -2.42 -2.06 6.01
CA HIS A 76 -2.59 -0.93 5.10
C HIS A 76 -1.76 -1.09 3.83
N VAL A 77 -0.45 -1.35 3.94
CA VAL A 77 0.42 -1.52 2.76
C VAL A 77 -0.02 -2.70 1.90
N ASN A 78 -0.49 -3.79 2.52
CA ASN A 78 -1.02 -4.94 1.78
C ASN A 78 -2.26 -4.54 0.96
N ARG A 79 -3.26 -3.92 1.59
CA ARG A 79 -4.50 -3.47 0.92
C ARG A 79 -4.21 -2.48 -0.21
N GLU A 80 -3.38 -1.47 0.06
CA GLU A 80 -2.98 -0.51 -0.96
C GLU A 80 -2.26 -1.19 -2.13
N SER A 81 -1.37 -2.15 -1.86
CA SER A 81 -0.66 -2.89 -2.92
C SER A 81 -1.61 -3.69 -3.81
N VAL A 82 -2.63 -4.34 -3.22
CA VAL A 82 -3.67 -5.09 -3.97
C VAL A 82 -4.46 -4.15 -4.87
N GLU A 83 -4.93 -3.02 -4.33
CA GLU A 83 -5.72 -2.05 -5.10
C GLU A 83 -4.89 -1.36 -6.18
N ILE A 84 -3.66 -0.97 -5.88
CA ILE A 84 -2.72 -0.38 -6.86
C ILE A 84 -2.47 -1.38 -8.00
N ALA A 85 -2.25 -2.65 -7.69
CA ALA A 85 -2.04 -3.68 -8.71
C ALA A 85 -3.28 -3.87 -9.60
N ARG A 86 -4.49 -3.85 -9.00
CA ARG A 86 -5.76 -3.94 -9.72
C ARG A 86 -5.96 -2.76 -10.67
N GLU A 87 -5.72 -1.55 -10.19
CA GLU A 87 -5.86 -0.35 -10.98
C GLU A 87 -4.80 -0.26 -12.09
N ALA A 88 -3.53 -0.60 -11.78
CA ALA A 88 -2.44 -0.66 -12.75
C ALA A 88 -2.74 -1.69 -13.87
N TYR A 89 -3.25 -2.87 -13.49
CA TYR A 89 -3.67 -3.90 -14.44
C TYR A 89 -4.77 -3.38 -15.36
N THR A 90 -5.78 -2.69 -14.82
CA THR A 90 -6.87 -2.09 -15.59
C THR A 90 -6.37 -0.98 -16.50
N LEU A 91 -5.46 -0.14 -16.01
CA LEU A 91 -4.91 0.98 -16.76
C LEU A 91 -4.05 0.51 -17.95
N ALA A 92 -3.31 -0.60 -17.79
CA ALA A 92 -2.57 -1.24 -18.88
C ALA A 92 -3.47 -1.84 -19.98
N GLY A 93 -4.73 -2.12 -19.68
CA GLY A 93 -5.73 -2.67 -20.60
C GLY A 93 -5.30 -4.02 -21.15
N THR A 94 -5.51 -4.26 -22.46
CA THR A 94 -5.21 -5.56 -23.10
C THR A 94 -3.73 -6.00 -23.02
N SER A 95 -2.80 -5.10 -22.74
CA SER A 95 -1.40 -5.47 -22.53
C SER A 95 -1.20 -6.29 -21.26
N ALA A 96 -2.01 -6.05 -20.23
CA ALA A 96 -1.97 -6.81 -18.98
C ALA A 96 -2.48 -8.26 -19.13
N LEU A 97 -3.19 -8.58 -20.20
CA LEU A 97 -3.67 -9.95 -20.48
C LEU A 97 -2.55 -10.89 -20.98
N ARG A 98 -1.40 -10.34 -21.35
CA ARG A 98 -0.26 -11.12 -21.81
C ARG A 98 0.54 -11.63 -20.61
N ASP A 99 1.20 -12.75 -20.77
CA ASP A 99 2.15 -13.24 -19.78
C ASP A 99 3.26 -12.21 -19.56
N GLY A 100 3.40 -11.74 -18.33
CA GLY A 100 4.32 -10.67 -17.98
C GLY A 100 4.26 -10.29 -16.50
N ALA A 101 5.03 -9.27 -16.13
CA ALA A 101 5.14 -8.81 -14.76
C ALA A 101 3.81 -8.26 -14.23
N LEU A 102 3.05 -7.51 -15.03
CA LEU A 102 1.76 -6.95 -14.61
C LEU A 102 0.75 -8.04 -14.23
N GLN A 103 0.60 -9.06 -15.08
CA GLN A 103 -0.34 -10.16 -14.81
C GLN A 103 0.11 -10.97 -13.59
N ARG A 104 1.41 -11.26 -13.48
CA ARG A 104 1.96 -12.00 -12.34
C ARG A 104 1.77 -11.22 -11.04
N CYS A 105 2.18 -9.95 -10.99
CA CYS A 105 2.02 -9.10 -9.80
C CYS A 105 0.55 -8.97 -9.39
N PHE A 106 -0.36 -8.76 -10.33
CA PHE A 106 -1.80 -8.71 -10.05
C PHE A 106 -2.27 -9.99 -9.36
N ARG A 107 -1.97 -11.15 -9.93
CA ARG A 107 -2.39 -12.44 -9.39
C ARG A 107 -1.77 -12.74 -8.02
N ASP A 108 -0.47 -12.49 -7.87
CA ASP A 108 0.26 -12.80 -6.65
C ASP A 108 -0.19 -11.88 -5.49
N LEU A 109 -0.44 -10.59 -5.76
CA LEU A 109 -0.98 -9.67 -4.76
C LEU A 109 -2.43 -9.99 -4.39
N GLN A 110 -3.27 -10.41 -5.35
CA GLN A 110 -4.63 -10.89 -5.04
C GLN A 110 -4.58 -12.13 -4.13
N ALA A 111 -3.67 -13.05 -4.36
CA ALA A 111 -3.48 -14.21 -3.50
C ALA A 111 -2.95 -13.82 -2.10
N GLY A 112 -1.97 -12.92 -2.04
CA GLY A 112 -1.43 -12.38 -0.79
C GLY A 112 -2.46 -11.62 0.04
N GLY A 113 -3.39 -10.91 -0.60
CA GLY A 113 -4.48 -10.19 0.04
C GLY A 113 -5.50 -11.09 0.78
N GLN A 114 -5.48 -12.40 0.53
CA GLN A 114 -6.31 -13.37 1.26
C GLN A 114 -5.66 -13.87 2.56
N HIS A 115 -4.44 -13.45 2.87
CA HIS A 115 -3.74 -13.88 4.06
C HIS A 115 -4.40 -13.33 5.34
N TYR A 116 -4.31 -14.10 6.45
CA TYR A 116 -4.87 -13.71 7.76
C TYR A 116 -4.44 -12.30 8.21
N PHE A 117 -3.17 -11.91 7.97
CA PHE A 117 -2.67 -10.57 8.30
C PHE A 117 -3.28 -9.44 7.45
N ALA A 118 -4.01 -9.76 6.39
CA ALA A 118 -4.82 -8.80 5.63
C ALA A 118 -6.27 -8.67 6.16
N SER A 119 -6.62 -9.38 7.24
CA SER A 119 -7.95 -9.32 7.87
C SER A 119 -8.19 -8.00 8.62
N ASP A 120 -9.41 -7.81 9.12
CA ASP A 120 -9.79 -6.63 9.91
C ASP A 120 -9.36 -6.70 11.38
N ALA A 121 -8.93 -7.87 11.87
CA ALA A 121 -8.59 -8.05 13.28
C ALA A 121 -7.47 -7.09 13.77
N PRO A 122 -6.34 -6.91 13.07
CA PRO A 122 -5.35 -5.92 13.48
C PRO A 122 -5.88 -4.48 13.51
N SER A 123 -6.81 -4.13 12.62
CA SER A 123 -7.42 -2.79 12.58
C SER A 123 -8.29 -2.52 13.82
N VAL A 124 -8.98 -3.53 14.33
CA VAL A 124 -9.77 -3.42 15.58
C VAL A 124 -8.84 -3.14 16.76
N GLU A 125 -7.74 -3.90 16.89
CA GLU A 125 -6.79 -3.73 18.00
C GLU A 125 -6.09 -2.37 17.94
N TRP A 126 -5.71 -1.93 16.75
CA TRP A 126 -5.13 -0.61 16.56
C TRP A 126 -6.12 0.51 16.89
N GLY A 127 -7.38 0.39 16.48
CA GLY A 127 -8.43 1.34 16.83
C GLY A 127 -8.66 1.46 18.34
N ARG A 128 -8.58 0.34 19.10
CA ARG A 128 -8.60 0.37 20.56
C ARG A 128 -7.42 1.11 21.14
N THR A 129 -6.21 0.82 20.66
CA THR A 129 -4.97 1.51 21.09
C THR A 129 -5.08 3.01 20.94
N LEU A 130 -5.60 3.50 19.80
CA LEU A 130 -5.79 4.94 19.56
C LEU A 130 -6.83 5.55 20.52
N LEU A 131 -7.94 4.85 20.76
CA LEU A 131 -8.97 5.33 21.67
C LEU A 131 -8.47 5.40 23.12
N GLU A 132 -7.76 4.39 23.57
CA GLU A 132 -7.19 4.34 24.91
C GLU A 132 -6.15 5.47 25.13
N ALA A 133 -5.30 5.72 24.14
CA ALA A 133 -4.34 6.84 24.18
C ALA A 133 -5.06 8.20 24.30
N GLN A 134 -6.12 8.41 23.54
CA GLN A 134 -6.90 9.66 23.58
C GLN A 134 -7.61 9.87 24.92
N ILE A 135 -8.15 8.80 25.52
CA ILE A 135 -8.81 8.87 26.85
C ILE A 135 -7.75 9.20 27.94
N ALA A 136 -6.57 8.58 27.87
CA ALA A 136 -5.51 8.84 28.83
C ALA A 136 -5.00 10.29 28.74
N ASP A 137 -4.87 10.85 27.54
CA ASP A 137 -4.46 12.24 27.33
C ASP A 137 -5.48 13.22 27.91
N GLN A 138 -6.77 13.01 27.69
CA GLN A 138 -7.84 13.84 28.25
C GLN A 138 -7.85 13.80 29.80
N ALA A 139 -7.60 12.62 30.39
CA ALA A 139 -7.54 12.48 31.85
C ALA A 139 -6.34 13.21 32.46
N SER A 140 -5.22 13.34 31.74
CA SER A 140 -4.03 14.04 32.22
C SER A 140 -4.14 15.58 32.14
N HIS A 141 -5.12 16.11 31.40
CA HIS A 141 -5.36 17.55 31.23
C HIS A 141 -6.60 18.06 32.01
N SER A 142 -7.24 17.19 32.80
CA SER A 142 -8.40 17.48 33.66
C SER A 142 -8.02 17.52 35.13
#